data_71ea22ed4958c0f4bc3676c1134bcc12
#
_entry.id   71ea22ed4958c0f4bc3676c1134bcc12
#
_cell.length_a   1.000
_cell.length_b   1.000
_cell.length_c   1.000
_cell.angle_alpha   90.00
_cell.angle_beta   90.00
_cell.angle_gamma   90.00
#
_symmetry.space_group_name_H-M   'P 1'
#
loop_
_entity.id
_entity.type
_entity.pdbx_description
1 polymer ?
#
loop_
_entity_poly.entity_id
_entity_poly.type
_entity_poly.pdbx_seq_one_letter_code
_entity_poly.pdbx_strand_id
1 'polypeptide(L)'
;MWLKALIISFAVTAAFEPILIPFLHRLKFGQTILEDGPVWHKKKQGTPTMGGIGFILAVTVASMFFLRDVHDAIMLLCGVLFGLVGFFDDYIKVIKKHNQGFTAKQKFTLQTIASLLYAIYMYLFVGQTKTLVPFLGARIDLGILYVPFVMLVLLATTNSANLTDGLDGLASGVGATVALFFCA
;
A
#
# COMPACT_ATOMS: atom_id res chain seq x y z
N MET A 1 7.03 -17.53 -12.76
CA MET A 1 6.02 -16.47 -12.95
C MET A 1 6.36 -15.21 -12.16
N TRP A 2 6.59 -15.31 -10.86
CA TRP A 2 6.97 -14.21 -9.97
C TRP A 2 8.23 -13.44 -10.40
N LEU A 3 9.29 -14.11 -10.93
CA LEU A 3 10.51 -13.46 -11.40
C LEU A 3 10.23 -12.50 -12.57
N LYS A 4 9.34 -12.88 -13.50
CA LYS A 4 8.94 -11.98 -14.61
C LYS A 4 8.19 -10.76 -14.09
N ALA A 5 7.27 -10.94 -13.12
CA ALA A 5 6.56 -9.83 -12.50
C ALA A 5 7.51 -8.87 -11.77
N LEU A 6 8.50 -9.41 -11.05
CA LEU A 6 9.54 -8.63 -10.38
C LEU A 6 10.36 -7.83 -11.38
N ILE A 7 10.82 -8.44 -12.48
CA ILE A 7 11.62 -7.75 -13.51
C ILE A 7 10.79 -6.64 -14.16
N ILE A 8 9.52 -6.90 -14.50
CA ILE A 8 8.65 -5.90 -15.14
C ILE A 8 8.39 -4.74 -14.17
N SER A 9 7.99 -5.01 -12.93
CA SER A 9 7.72 -3.96 -11.96
C SER A 9 8.97 -3.14 -11.63
N PHE A 10 10.14 -3.78 -11.51
CA PHE A 10 11.41 -3.11 -11.32
C PHE A 10 11.76 -2.21 -12.51
N ALA A 11 11.64 -2.72 -13.75
CA ALA A 11 11.94 -1.95 -14.95
C ALA A 11 11.01 -0.73 -15.10
N VAL A 12 9.70 -0.90 -14.83
CA VAL A 12 8.73 0.21 -14.87
C VAL A 12 9.07 1.24 -13.79
N THR A 13 9.34 0.83 -12.57
CA THR A 13 9.73 1.74 -11.49
C THR A 13 11.03 2.49 -11.84
N ALA A 14 12.06 1.77 -12.26
CA ALA A 14 13.36 2.34 -12.60
C ALA A 14 13.29 3.35 -13.78
N ALA A 15 12.36 3.13 -14.73
CA ALA A 15 12.14 4.05 -15.83
C ALA A 15 11.27 5.27 -15.43
N PHE A 16 10.31 5.08 -14.54
CA PHE A 16 9.33 6.10 -14.20
C PHE A 16 9.77 7.05 -13.08
N GLU A 17 10.44 6.54 -12.04
CA GLU A 17 10.86 7.35 -10.88
C GLU A 17 11.81 8.51 -11.24
N PRO A 18 12.80 8.35 -12.14
CA PRO A 18 13.63 9.47 -12.57
C PRO A 18 12.87 10.62 -13.24
N ILE A 19 11.68 10.35 -13.76
CA ILE A 19 10.78 11.35 -14.35
C ILE A 19 9.85 11.92 -13.29
N LEU A 20 9.29 11.05 -12.44
CA LEU A 20 8.32 11.41 -11.42
C LEU A 20 8.94 12.31 -10.32
N ILE A 21 10.12 11.96 -9.82
CA ILE A 21 10.77 12.70 -8.73
C ILE A 21 11.03 14.16 -9.10
N PRO A 22 11.68 14.50 -10.23
CA PRO A 22 11.85 15.89 -10.64
C PRO A 22 10.53 16.63 -10.91
N PHE A 23 9.52 15.91 -11.41
CA PHE A 23 8.19 16.47 -11.62
C PHE A 23 7.53 16.87 -10.29
N LEU A 24 7.55 15.99 -9.28
CA LEU A 24 7.03 16.28 -7.94
C LEU A 24 7.80 17.44 -7.28
N HIS A 25 9.12 17.51 -7.45
CA HIS A 25 9.92 18.64 -7.00
C HIS A 25 9.49 19.96 -7.62
N ARG A 26 9.25 19.98 -8.94
CA ARG A 26 8.80 21.20 -9.65
C ARG A 26 7.43 21.68 -9.18
N LEU A 27 6.55 20.75 -8.83
CA LEU A 27 5.23 21.06 -8.27
C LEU A 27 5.30 21.53 -6.81
N LYS A 28 6.50 21.57 -6.21
CA LYS A 28 6.72 21.90 -4.79
C LYS A 28 5.92 20.99 -3.84
N PHE A 29 5.73 19.75 -4.23
CA PHE A 29 5.12 18.71 -3.42
C PHE A 29 6.13 18.19 -2.38
N GLY A 30 6.69 19.11 -1.61
CA GLY A 30 7.65 18.82 -0.55
C GLY A 30 6.98 18.66 0.81
N GLN A 31 7.57 17.78 1.60
CA GLN A 31 7.13 17.55 2.97
C GLN A 31 7.42 18.79 3.82
N THR A 32 6.41 19.31 4.52
CA THR A 32 6.57 20.30 5.58
C THR A 32 6.91 19.55 6.87
N ILE A 33 8.02 19.90 7.49
CA ILE A 33 8.47 19.28 8.75
C ILE A 33 7.88 20.07 9.92
N LEU A 34 7.44 19.36 10.96
CA LEU A 34 6.97 19.96 12.21
C LEU A 34 8.13 20.73 12.87
N GLU A 35 7.88 21.96 13.32
CA GLU A 35 8.87 22.82 13.96
C GLU A 35 9.43 22.19 15.25
N ASP A 36 8.63 21.40 15.94
CA ASP A 36 8.97 20.69 17.19
C ASP A 36 9.67 19.34 16.94
N GLY A 37 9.99 19.01 15.68
CA GLY A 37 10.65 17.75 15.32
C GLY A 37 12.16 17.78 15.58
N PRO A 38 12.83 16.61 15.67
CA PRO A 38 14.26 16.50 15.84
C PRO A 38 15.05 17.27 14.78
N VAL A 39 16.14 17.91 15.17
CA VAL A 39 16.94 18.84 14.32
C VAL A 39 17.42 18.18 13.02
N TRP A 40 17.68 16.87 13.03
CA TRP A 40 18.11 16.13 11.83
C TRP A 40 17.00 15.95 10.79
N HIS A 41 15.72 16.08 11.19
CA HIS A 41 14.60 16.06 10.23
C HIS A 41 14.57 17.33 9.37
N LYS A 42 15.11 18.45 9.85
CA LYS A 42 15.15 19.71 9.08
C LYS A 42 15.93 19.58 7.75
N LYS A 43 16.88 18.64 7.66
CA LYS A 43 17.62 18.36 6.43
C LYS A 43 16.73 17.72 5.32
N LYS A 44 15.58 17.17 5.68
CA LYS A 44 14.63 16.53 4.76
C LYS A 44 13.51 17.45 4.29
N GLN A 45 13.56 18.73 4.68
CA GLN A 45 12.59 19.72 4.24
C GLN A 45 12.64 19.87 2.71
N GLY A 46 11.47 19.72 2.07
CA GLY A 46 11.39 19.77 0.60
C GLY A 46 11.58 18.44 -0.11
N THR A 47 11.82 17.33 0.61
CA THR A 47 11.79 15.99 0.00
C THR A 47 10.40 15.75 -0.61
N PRO A 48 10.30 15.33 -1.90
CA PRO A 48 9.02 15.10 -2.53
C PRO A 48 8.22 14.04 -1.77
N THR A 49 6.94 14.28 -1.60
CA THR A 49 5.97 13.26 -1.18
C THR A 49 5.30 12.63 -2.40
N MET A 50 4.50 11.59 -2.20
CA MET A 50 3.73 10.92 -3.26
C MET A 50 4.57 10.05 -4.22
N GLY A 51 5.81 9.69 -3.89
CA GLY A 51 6.62 8.74 -4.66
C GLY A 51 5.96 7.36 -4.83
N GLY A 52 5.06 6.98 -3.93
CA GLY A 52 4.25 5.77 -4.04
C GLY A 52 3.42 5.64 -5.32
N ILE A 53 3.20 6.73 -6.07
CA ILE A 53 2.52 6.70 -7.38
C ILE A 53 3.28 5.80 -8.36
N GLY A 54 4.61 5.95 -8.43
CA GLY A 54 5.44 5.15 -9.32
C GLY A 54 5.41 3.68 -8.96
N PHE A 55 5.48 3.38 -7.66
CA PHE A 55 5.39 2.01 -7.16
C PHE A 55 4.02 1.37 -7.48
N ILE A 56 2.91 2.07 -7.21
CA ILE A 56 1.55 1.56 -7.49
C ILE A 56 1.37 1.34 -8.99
N LEU A 57 1.83 2.29 -9.81
CA LEU A 57 1.79 2.16 -11.27
C LEU A 57 2.56 0.91 -11.72
N ALA A 58 3.77 0.72 -11.24
CA ALA A 58 4.62 -0.40 -11.62
C ALA A 58 4.01 -1.76 -11.23
N VAL A 59 3.47 -1.86 -10.01
CA VAL A 59 2.76 -3.08 -9.56
C VAL A 59 1.51 -3.32 -10.39
N THR A 60 0.73 -2.27 -10.68
CA THR A 60 -0.47 -2.38 -11.53
C THR A 60 -0.11 -2.86 -12.93
N VAL A 61 0.85 -2.24 -13.58
CA VAL A 61 1.29 -2.64 -14.94
C VAL A 61 1.81 -4.08 -14.93
N ALA A 62 2.68 -4.44 -13.98
CA ALA A 62 3.18 -5.80 -13.90
C ALA A 62 2.05 -6.81 -13.67
N SER A 63 1.10 -6.51 -12.78
CA SER A 63 -0.03 -7.39 -12.49
C SER A 63 -0.91 -7.63 -13.70
N MET A 64 -1.15 -6.63 -14.56
CA MET A 64 -1.98 -6.77 -15.76
C MET A 64 -1.50 -7.87 -16.71
N PHE A 65 -0.19 -8.15 -16.74
CA PHE A 65 0.36 -9.25 -17.56
C PHE A 65 0.11 -10.65 -16.97
N PHE A 66 -0.33 -10.73 -15.72
CA PHE A 66 -0.46 -12.00 -14.98
C PHE A 66 -1.87 -12.23 -14.44
N LEU A 67 -2.81 -11.33 -14.69
CA LEU A 67 -4.23 -11.54 -14.36
C LEU A 67 -4.74 -12.81 -15.07
N ARG A 68 -5.31 -13.71 -14.31
CA ARG A 68 -5.86 -14.99 -14.82
C ARG A 68 -7.37 -14.97 -14.85
N ASP A 69 -7.96 -14.31 -13.86
CA ASP A 69 -9.40 -14.26 -13.66
C ASP A 69 -9.85 -12.94 -13.01
N VAL A 70 -11.15 -12.84 -12.80
CA VAL A 70 -11.76 -11.67 -12.17
C VAL A 70 -11.33 -11.50 -10.72
N HIS A 71 -10.96 -12.57 -10.01
CA HIS A 71 -10.56 -12.49 -8.60
C HIS A 71 -9.20 -11.79 -8.47
N ASP A 72 -8.26 -12.08 -9.38
CA ASP A 72 -6.98 -11.38 -9.46
C ASP A 72 -7.17 -9.88 -9.73
N ALA A 73 -8.10 -9.54 -10.63
CA ALA A 73 -8.42 -8.14 -10.93
C ALA A 73 -9.04 -7.40 -9.74
N ILE A 74 -9.93 -8.05 -8.99
CA ILE A 74 -10.52 -7.47 -7.77
C ILE A 74 -9.48 -7.31 -6.66
N MET A 75 -8.55 -8.25 -6.52
CA MET A 75 -7.43 -8.12 -5.58
C MET A 75 -6.54 -6.91 -5.94
N LEU A 76 -6.20 -6.75 -7.21
CA LEU A 76 -5.46 -5.59 -7.70
C LEU A 76 -6.23 -4.29 -7.44
N LEU A 77 -7.53 -4.27 -7.74
CA LEU A 77 -8.39 -3.12 -7.48
C LEU A 77 -8.41 -2.74 -5.99
N CYS A 78 -8.49 -3.73 -5.11
CA CYS A 78 -8.39 -3.50 -3.66
C CYS A 78 -7.08 -2.80 -3.30
N GLY A 79 -5.94 -3.29 -3.80
CA GLY A 79 -4.63 -2.67 -3.59
C GLY A 79 -4.57 -1.23 -4.09
N VAL A 80 -5.11 -0.97 -5.29
CA VAL A 80 -5.20 0.38 -5.87
C VAL A 80 -6.09 1.29 -5.02
N LEU A 81 -7.22 0.82 -4.51
CA LEU A 81 -8.10 1.60 -3.62
C LEU A 81 -7.39 2.02 -2.33
N PHE A 82 -6.65 1.11 -1.69
CA PHE A 82 -5.82 1.48 -0.54
C PHE A 82 -4.72 2.49 -0.91
N GLY A 83 -4.12 2.32 -2.07
CA GLY A 83 -3.15 3.28 -2.62
C GLY A 83 -3.76 4.66 -2.86
N LEU A 84 -4.99 4.74 -3.38
CA LEU A 84 -5.71 6.00 -3.56
C LEU A 84 -6.03 6.68 -2.23
N VAL A 85 -6.36 5.94 -1.16
CA VAL A 85 -6.54 6.53 0.17
C VAL A 85 -5.25 7.21 0.63
N GLY A 86 -4.09 6.56 0.45
CA GLY A 86 -2.79 7.16 0.75
C GLY A 86 -2.47 8.37 -0.14
N PHE A 87 -2.74 8.26 -1.44
CA PHE A 87 -2.56 9.35 -2.39
C PHE A 87 -3.36 10.60 -2.01
N PHE A 88 -4.64 10.46 -1.71
CA PHE A 88 -5.48 11.60 -1.30
C PHE A 88 -5.07 12.17 0.06
N ASP A 89 -4.61 11.33 0.99
CA ASP A 89 -4.06 11.79 2.27
C ASP A 89 -2.86 12.73 2.03
N ASP A 90 -1.92 12.34 1.20
CA ASP A 90 -0.74 13.16 0.87
C ASP A 90 -1.10 14.37 -0.01
N TYR A 91 -2.00 14.21 -0.96
CA TYR A 91 -2.48 15.30 -1.81
C TYR A 91 -3.10 16.45 -1.00
N ILE A 92 -3.91 16.12 0.02
CA ILE A 92 -4.51 17.11 0.91
C ILE A 92 -3.42 17.86 1.71
N LYS A 93 -2.40 17.17 2.20
CA LYS A 93 -1.26 17.78 2.91
C LYS A 93 -0.55 18.80 2.03
N VAL A 94 -0.32 18.44 0.77
CA VAL A 94 0.36 19.30 -0.19
C VAL A 94 -0.46 20.55 -0.52
N ILE A 95 -1.75 20.40 -0.81
CA ILE A 95 -2.62 21.54 -1.15
C ILE A 95 -2.78 22.47 0.03
N LYS A 96 -3.02 21.94 1.21
CA LYS A 96 -3.20 22.75 2.44
C LYS A 96 -1.90 23.33 2.97
N LYS A 97 -0.75 22.90 2.43
CA LYS A 97 0.60 23.23 2.95
C LYS A 97 0.70 22.97 4.45
N HIS A 98 0.08 21.91 4.92
CA HIS A 98 -0.05 21.54 6.32
C HIS A 98 0.24 20.04 6.47
N ASN A 99 0.82 19.63 7.61
CA ASN A 99 1.14 18.22 7.86
C ASN A 99 -0.10 17.33 8.10
N GLN A 100 -1.30 17.90 8.12
CA GLN A 100 -2.54 17.18 8.34
C GLN A 100 -3.23 16.86 7.00
N GLY A 101 -3.22 15.58 6.61
CA GLY A 101 -4.03 15.03 5.53
C GLY A 101 -5.46 14.73 5.97
N PHE A 102 -5.92 13.51 5.75
CA PHE A 102 -7.14 13.03 6.36
C PHE A 102 -7.03 12.99 7.88
N THR A 103 -8.13 13.23 8.57
CA THR A 103 -8.20 12.90 10.00
C THR A 103 -8.05 11.37 10.17
N ALA A 104 -7.54 10.93 11.33
CA ALA A 104 -7.41 9.51 11.62
C ALA A 104 -8.74 8.76 11.42
N LYS A 105 -9.87 9.38 11.82
CA LYS A 105 -11.20 8.81 11.61
C LYS A 105 -11.57 8.67 10.14
N GLN A 106 -11.32 9.70 9.32
CA GLN A 106 -11.61 9.65 7.87
C GLN A 106 -10.79 8.55 7.18
N LYS A 107 -9.47 8.51 7.44
CA LYS A 107 -8.58 7.50 6.88
C LYS A 107 -9.02 6.09 7.26
N PHE A 108 -9.26 5.87 8.55
CA PHE A 108 -9.71 4.57 9.07
C PHE A 108 -11.06 4.16 8.48
N THR A 109 -12.02 5.09 8.36
CA THR A 109 -13.34 4.80 7.75
C THR A 109 -13.21 4.39 6.29
N LEU A 110 -12.43 5.11 5.48
CA LEU A 110 -12.21 4.76 4.07
C LEU A 110 -11.56 3.39 3.91
N GLN A 111 -10.53 3.10 4.71
CA GLN A 111 -9.87 1.80 4.73
C GLN A 111 -10.82 0.68 5.18
N THR A 112 -11.67 0.96 6.18
CA THR A 112 -12.67 -0.01 6.68
C THR A 112 -13.69 -0.34 5.60
N ILE A 113 -14.20 0.65 4.87
CA ILE A 113 -15.14 0.44 3.76
C ILE A 113 -14.48 -0.40 2.66
N ALA A 114 -13.27 -0.05 2.24
CA ALA A 114 -12.55 -0.79 1.21
C ALA A 114 -12.29 -2.25 1.62
N SER A 115 -11.84 -2.48 2.87
CA SER A 115 -11.59 -3.81 3.40
C SER A 115 -12.87 -4.63 3.55
N LEU A 116 -13.98 -4.02 3.97
CA LEU A 116 -15.28 -4.67 4.10
C LEU A 116 -15.79 -5.15 2.74
N LEU A 117 -15.77 -4.28 1.73
CA LEU A 117 -16.20 -4.63 0.38
C LEU A 117 -15.39 -5.79 -0.19
N TYR A 118 -14.07 -5.76 -0.02
CA TYR A 118 -13.20 -6.84 -0.45
C TYR A 118 -13.45 -8.14 0.34
N ALA A 119 -13.59 -8.06 1.65
CA ALA A 119 -13.84 -9.23 2.50
C ALA A 119 -15.18 -9.90 2.19
N ILE A 120 -16.25 -9.12 1.96
CA ILE A 120 -17.55 -9.62 1.53
C ILE A 120 -17.43 -10.29 0.15
N TYR A 121 -16.73 -9.66 -0.79
CA TYR A 121 -16.49 -10.24 -2.11
C TYR A 121 -15.79 -11.59 -1.99
N MET A 122 -14.72 -11.69 -1.22
CA MET A 122 -13.98 -12.94 -1.00
C MET A 122 -14.87 -14.02 -0.37
N TYR A 123 -15.71 -13.65 0.59
CA TYR A 123 -16.63 -14.57 1.25
C TYR A 123 -17.72 -15.12 0.31
N LEU A 124 -18.36 -14.24 -0.47
CA LEU A 124 -19.51 -14.60 -1.29
C LEU A 124 -19.14 -15.25 -2.62
N PHE A 125 -18.09 -14.78 -3.27
CA PHE A 125 -17.77 -15.15 -4.65
C PHE A 125 -16.58 -16.11 -4.78
N VAL A 126 -15.62 -16.03 -3.87
CA VAL A 126 -14.48 -16.96 -3.85
C VAL A 126 -14.81 -18.17 -2.97
N GLY A 127 -15.60 -17.99 -1.91
CA GLY A 127 -16.07 -19.06 -1.04
C GLY A 127 -14.98 -19.78 -0.23
N GLN A 128 -13.75 -19.23 -0.20
CA GLN A 128 -12.63 -19.80 0.56
C GLN A 128 -12.57 -19.18 1.93
N THR A 129 -13.21 -19.85 2.91
CA THR A 129 -13.21 -19.43 4.32
C THR A 129 -12.13 -20.13 5.15
N LYS A 130 -11.38 -21.06 4.52
CA LYS A 130 -10.33 -21.83 5.20
C LYS A 130 -9.01 -21.08 5.18
N THR A 131 -8.48 -20.82 6.36
CA THR A 131 -7.19 -20.16 6.56
C THR A 131 -6.16 -21.16 7.06
N LEU A 132 -4.97 -21.17 6.45
CA LEU A 132 -3.84 -21.96 6.92
C LEU A 132 -3.28 -21.31 8.19
N VAL A 133 -3.14 -22.10 9.25
CA VAL A 133 -2.44 -21.66 10.47
C VAL A 133 -0.96 -21.95 10.28
N PRO A 134 -0.11 -20.89 10.24
CA PRO A 134 1.33 -21.09 10.12
C PRO A 134 1.86 -22.00 11.21
N PHE A 135 2.88 -22.78 10.91
CA PHE A 135 3.58 -23.72 11.79
C PHE A 135 2.78 -24.97 12.24
N LEU A 136 1.44 -24.93 12.24
CA LEU A 136 0.63 -26.09 12.59
C LEU A 136 0.25 -26.93 11.37
N GLY A 137 0.38 -26.42 10.17
CA GLY A 137 -0.06 -27.06 8.93
C GLY A 137 -1.58 -27.32 8.87
N ALA A 138 -2.31 -26.88 9.87
CA ALA A 138 -3.75 -27.07 9.98
C ALA A 138 -4.50 -25.96 9.23
N ARG A 139 -5.61 -26.33 8.59
CA ARG A 139 -6.55 -25.35 7.98
C ARG A 139 -7.77 -25.25 8.89
N ILE A 140 -8.04 -24.02 9.33
CA ILE A 140 -9.23 -23.70 10.14
C ILE A 140 -10.26 -23.04 9.23
N ASP A 141 -11.49 -23.53 9.26
CA ASP A 141 -12.61 -22.89 8.58
C ASP A 141 -13.21 -21.83 9.50
N LEU A 142 -13.08 -20.57 9.10
CA LEU A 142 -13.56 -19.42 9.85
C LEU A 142 -15.05 -19.13 9.58
N GLY A 143 -15.66 -19.74 8.55
CA GLY A 143 -17.02 -19.42 8.17
C GLY A 143 -17.25 -17.92 8.02
N ILE A 144 -18.31 -17.38 8.66
CA ILE A 144 -18.64 -15.94 8.62
C ILE A 144 -17.56 -15.07 9.29
N LEU A 145 -16.76 -15.61 10.23
CA LEU A 145 -15.66 -14.89 10.88
C LEU A 145 -14.51 -14.57 9.91
N TYR A 146 -14.52 -15.17 8.72
CA TYR A 146 -13.56 -14.86 7.67
C TYR A 146 -13.64 -13.37 7.27
N VAL A 147 -14.84 -12.79 7.23
CA VAL A 147 -15.04 -11.37 6.88
C VAL A 147 -14.29 -10.44 7.85
N PRO A 148 -14.57 -10.43 9.16
CA PRO A 148 -13.84 -9.59 10.10
C PRO A 148 -12.34 -9.94 10.18
N PHE A 149 -11.96 -11.17 9.94
CA PHE A 149 -10.56 -11.59 9.90
C PHE A 149 -9.82 -10.92 8.73
N VAL A 150 -10.35 -10.97 7.51
CA VAL A 150 -9.74 -10.31 6.34
C VAL A 150 -9.68 -8.81 6.53
N MET A 151 -10.73 -8.20 7.07
CA MET A 151 -10.73 -6.77 7.40
C MET A 151 -9.60 -6.42 8.38
N LEU A 152 -9.45 -7.21 9.45
CA LEU A 152 -8.39 -7.02 10.43
C LEU A 152 -7.00 -7.10 9.79
N VAL A 153 -6.77 -8.11 8.94
CA VAL A 153 -5.49 -8.29 8.24
C VAL A 153 -5.18 -7.09 7.35
N LEU A 154 -6.13 -6.65 6.53
CA LEU A 154 -5.93 -5.52 5.62
C LEU A 154 -5.68 -4.21 6.38
N LEU A 155 -6.48 -3.92 7.40
CA LEU A 155 -6.34 -2.71 8.22
C LEU A 155 -5.02 -2.72 9.00
N ALA A 156 -4.69 -3.84 9.65
CA ALA A 156 -3.47 -3.98 10.42
C ALA A 156 -2.24 -3.83 9.51
N THR A 157 -2.19 -4.54 8.39
CA THR A 157 -1.05 -4.50 7.46
C THR A 157 -0.85 -3.10 6.88
N THR A 158 -1.92 -2.45 6.42
CA THR A 158 -1.83 -1.12 5.81
C THR A 158 -1.38 -0.07 6.81
N ASN A 159 -1.94 -0.08 8.02
CA ASN A 159 -1.55 0.91 9.04
C ASN A 159 -0.17 0.62 9.62
N SER A 160 0.22 -0.64 9.78
CA SER A 160 1.57 -1.01 10.21
C SER A 160 2.63 -0.59 9.16
N ALA A 161 2.35 -0.81 7.87
CA ALA A 161 3.24 -0.35 6.79
C ALA A 161 3.40 1.18 6.81
N ASN A 162 2.30 1.92 7.00
CA ASN A 162 2.34 3.38 7.11
C ASN A 162 3.15 3.86 8.34
N LEU A 163 3.04 3.17 9.48
CA LEU A 163 3.84 3.49 10.67
C LEU A 163 5.32 3.13 10.51
N THR A 164 5.62 2.10 9.72
CA THR A 164 7.00 1.69 9.43
C THR A 164 7.73 2.70 8.54
N ASP A 165 7.01 3.52 7.77
CA ASP A 165 7.58 4.53 6.87
C ASP A 165 8.02 5.82 7.62
N GLY A 166 8.81 5.63 8.66
CA GLY A 166 9.37 6.74 9.47
C GLY A 166 10.85 7.02 9.20
N LEU A 167 11.57 6.07 8.58
CA LEU A 167 13.01 6.16 8.31
C LEU A 167 13.30 5.78 6.86
N ASP A 168 14.30 6.44 6.24
CA ASP A 168 14.69 6.17 4.86
C ASP A 168 15.10 4.70 4.68
N GLY A 169 14.44 4.02 3.73
CA GLY A 169 14.70 2.64 3.40
C GLY A 169 14.04 1.60 4.32
N LEU A 170 13.47 1.99 5.48
CA LEU A 170 12.88 1.03 6.41
C LEU A 170 11.64 0.35 5.83
N ALA A 171 10.68 1.11 5.36
CA ALA A 171 9.44 0.56 4.77
C ALA A 171 9.73 -0.28 3.52
N SER A 172 10.63 0.18 2.64
CA SER A 172 11.01 -0.57 1.44
C SER A 172 11.78 -1.84 1.78
N GLY A 173 12.69 -1.81 2.77
CA GLY A 173 13.43 -2.99 3.21
C GLY A 173 12.52 -4.04 3.84
N VAL A 174 11.64 -3.65 4.76
CA VAL A 174 10.64 -4.55 5.37
C VAL A 174 9.69 -5.10 4.30
N GLY A 175 9.17 -4.23 3.41
CA GLY A 175 8.30 -4.65 2.32
C GLY A 175 8.96 -5.65 1.37
N ALA A 176 10.22 -5.43 1.01
CA ALA A 176 10.98 -6.37 0.18
C ALA A 176 11.17 -7.73 0.87
N THR A 177 11.48 -7.72 2.18
CA THR A 177 11.63 -8.96 2.96
C THR A 177 10.32 -9.76 3.02
N VAL A 178 9.20 -9.09 3.28
CA VAL A 178 7.86 -9.72 3.28
C VAL A 178 7.52 -10.28 1.90
N ALA A 179 7.76 -9.50 0.83
CA ALA A 179 7.49 -9.94 -0.53
C ALA A 179 8.33 -11.17 -0.91
N LEU A 180 9.60 -11.20 -0.55
CA LEU A 180 10.48 -12.37 -0.76
C LEU A 180 9.97 -13.60 -0.03
N PHE A 181 9.50 -13.47 1.21
CA PHE A 181 8.91 -14.58 1.96
C PHE A 181 7.71 -15.20 1.22
N PHE A 182 6.84 -14.38 0.66
CA PHE A 182 5.68 -14.89 -0.10
C PHE A 182 6.02 -15.42 -1.49
N CYS A 183 7.23 -15.15 -2.00
CA CYS A 183 7.71 -15.72 -3.27
C CYS A 183 8.42 -17.07 -3.10
N ALA A 184 8.89 -17.41 -1.90
CA ALA A 184 9.59 -18.65 -1.58
C ALA A 184 8.62 -19.82 -1.38
#